data_270f31869ed30af3bbdfe53996b236b2
#
_entry.id   270f31869ed30af3bbdfe53996b236b2
#
_cell.length_a   1.000
_cell.length_b   1.000
_cell.length_c   1.000
_cell.angle_alpha   90.00
_cell.angle_beta   90.00
_cell.angle_gamma   90.00
#
_symmetry.space_group_name_H-M   'P 1'
#
loop_
_entity.id
_entity.type
_entity.pdbx_description
1 polymer ?
#
loop_
_entity_poly.entity_id
_entity_poly.type
_entity_poly.pdbx_seq_one_letter_code
_entity_poly.pdbx_strand_id
1 'polypeptide(L)'
;PLGKLIVVTGVSGSGKSTLINETLQPILSKHFYRSLKEPMPYDSIEGLEYIDKVVNVDQSPLGRTPRSNPATYTGVFSDIRSLFVNLPEAKIRGYKPGRFSFNVKGGRCETCEECHGKRYNRETLEVRYKGKSIADVLDMTINQAVEFFENVPDILRKIKTIQDVGLGYIKLGQPSTTLSGGESQRVKLATELSKRDTGKTLYI
;
A
#
# COMPACT_ATOMS: atom_id res chain seq x y z
N PRO A 1 10.41 17.10 -20.21
CA PRO A 1 11.70 17.11 -19.51
C PRO A 1 11.67 16.12 -18.34
N LEU A 2 12.71 15.28 -18.21
CA LEU A 2 12.85 14.33 -17.10
C LEU A 2 13.32 15.05 -15.82
N GLY A 3 13.09 14.43 -14.64
CA GLY A 3 13.46 15.00 -13.34
C GLY A 3 12.63 16.22 -12.91
N LYS A 4 11.45 16.38 -13.48
CA LYS A 4 10.50 17.47 -13.19
C LYS A 4 9.11 16.91 -12.92
N LEU A 5 8.32 17.65 -12.13
CA LEU A 5 6.88 17.45 -12.07
C LEU A 5 6.25 18.04 -13.34
N ILE A 6 5.54 17.21 -14.11
CA ILE A 6 4.85 17.60 -15.33
C ILE A 6 3.36 17.48 -15.08
N VAL A 7 2.63 18.57 -15.33
CA VAL A 7 1.17 18.60 -15.17
C VAL A 7 0.53 18.84 -16.53
N VAL A 8 -0.30 17.87 -16.98
CA VAL A 8 -1.07 17.97 -18.22
C VAL A 8 -2.46 18.53 -17.91
N THR A 9 -2.75 19.75 -18.36
CA THR A 9 -4.01 20.44 -18.11
C THR A 9 -4.81 20.63 -19.39
N GLY A 10 -6.09 20.93 -19.26
CA GLY A 10 -6.99 21.21 -20.38
C GLY A 10 -8.46 20.86 -20.06
N VAL A 11 -9.39 21.28 -20.90
CA VAL A 11 -10.82 21.00 -20.74
C VAL A 11 -11.13 19.50 -20.83
N SER A 12 -12.30 19.09 -20.33
CA SER A 12 -12.75 17.70 -20.49
C SER A 12 -12.87 17.35 -21.97
N GLY A 13 -12.41 16.14 -22.35
CA GLY A 13 -12.45 15.71 -23.76
C GLY A 13 -11.27 16.21 -24.62
N SER A 14 -10.32 16.98 -24.09
CA SER A 14 -9.18 17.50 -24.88
C SER A 14 -8.07 16.47 -25.17
N GLY A 15 -8.30 15.18 -24.92
CA GLY A 15 -7.34 14.13 -25.25
C GLY A 15 -6.25 13.87 -24.20
N LYS A 16 -6.29 14.50 -23.01
CA LYS A 16 -5.28 14.28 -21.95
C LYS A 16 -5.10 12.80 -21.57
N SER A 17 -6.20 12.12 -21.30
CA SER A 17 -6.19 10.70 -20.96
C SER A 17 -5.74 9.84 -22.13
N THR A 18 -6.08 10.20 -23.36
CA THR A 18 -5.62 9.53 -24.57
C THR A 18 -4.12 9.65 -24.73
N LEU A 19 -3.57 10.87 -24.56
CA LEU A 19 -2.13 11.10 -24.61
C LEU A 19 -1.38 10.29 -23.55
N ILE A 20 -1.85 10.29 -22.31
CA ILE A 20 -1.15 9.64 -21.20
C ILE A 20 -1.42 8.13 -21.18
N ASN A 21 -2.71 7.70 -21.15
CA ASN A 21 -3.07 6.31 -20.88
C ASN A 21 -3.12 5.43 -22.12
N GLU A 22 -3.37 6.03 -23.31
CA GLU A 22 -3.52 5.26 -24.54
C GLU A 22 -2.31 5.42 -25.49
N THR A 23 -1.44 6.41 -25.26
CA THR A 23 -0.24 6.64 -26.07
C THR A 23 1.02 6.44 -25.24
N LEU A 24 1.33 7.35 -24.31
CA LEU A 24 2.59 7.35 -23.56
C LEU A 24 2.77 6.08 -22.71
N GLN A 25 1.79 5.74 -21.88
CA GLN A 25 1.86 4.59 -20.98
C GLN A 25 2.01 3.25 -21.72
N PRO A 26 1.29 2.94 -22.82
CA PRO A 26 1.54 1.74 -23.61
C PRO A 26 2.92 1.70 -24.27
N ILE A 27 3.44 2.82 -24.80
CA ILE A 27 4.80 2.87 -25.36
C ILE A 27 5.83 2.46 -24.31
N LEU A 28 5.76 3.08 -23.13
CA LEU A 28 6.65 2.81 -22.02
C LEU A 28 6.52 1.37 -21.51
N SER A 29 5.29 0.88 -21.38
CA SER A 29 5.03 -0.49 -20.93
C SER A 29 5.52 -1.53 -21.95
N LYS A 30 5.43 -1.24 -23.23
CA LYS A 30 5.95 -2.10 -24.30
C LYS A 30 7.50 -2.14 -24.25
N HIS A 31 8.13 -0.98 -24.04
CA HIS A 31 9.59 -0.86 -23.97
C HIS A 31 10.16 -1.56 -22.72
N PHE A 32 9.63 -1.27 -21.53
CA PHE A 32 10.20 -1.76 -20.25
C PHE A 32 9.67 -3.13 -19.82
N TYR A 33 8.42 -3.45 -20.13
CA TYR A 33 7.72 -4.64 -19.61
C TYR A 33 7.20 -5.60 -20.68
N ARG A 34 7.52 -5.34 -21.98
CA ARG A 34 7.06 -6.16 -23.10
C ARG A 34 5.53 -6.34 -23.14
N SER A 35 4.78 -5.28 -22.75
CA SER A 35 3.31 -5.28 -22.80
C SER A 35 2.82 -5.46 -24.24
N LEU A 36 1.71 -6.20 -24.39
CA LEU A 36 1.07 -6.44 -25.68
C LEU A 36 0.10 -5.32 -26.08
N LYS A 37 -0.18 -4.34 -25.19
CA LYS A 37 -1.07 -3.23 -25.52
C LYS A 37 -0.38 -2.32 -26.52
N GLU A 38 -0.99 -2.16 -27.69
CA GLU A 38 -0.50 -1.24 -28.72
C GLU A 38 -0.85 0.21 -28.35
N PRO A 39 0.10 1.15 -28.51
CA PRO A 39 -0.16 2.57 -28.33
C PRO A 39 -1.02 3.13 -29.47
N MET A 40 -1.70 4.24 -29.21
CA MET A 40 -2.28 5.05 -30.29
C MET A 40 -1.17 5.58 -31.20
N PRO A 41 -1.49 5.91 -32.48
CA PRO A 41 -0.51 6.43 -33.43
C PRO A 41 0.26 7.62 -32.85
N TYR A 42 1.58 7.61 -33.03
CA TYR A 42 2.49 8.67 -32.62
C TYR A 42 3.67 8.72 -33.62
N ASP A 43 4.32 9.87 -33.73
CA ASP A 43 5.44 10.05 -34.67
C ASP A 43 6.75 9.49 -34.09
N SER A 44 7.16 9.97 -32.92
CA SER A 44 8.40 9.53 -32.25
C SER A 44 8.35 9.75 -30.76
N ILE A 45 9.21 9.04 -30.05
CA ILE A 45 9.49 9.26 -28.63
C ILE A 45 11.01 9.18 -28.41
N GLU A 46 11.54 10.10 -27.61
CA GLU A 46 12.97 10.17 -27.28
C GLU A 46 13.17 10.15 -25.77
N GLY A 47 14.38 9.82 -25.31
CA GLY A 47 14.76 9.85 -23.91
C GLY A 47 14.42 8.61 -23.11
N LEU A 48 14.05 7.50 -23.75
CA LEU A 48 13.76 6.23 -23.06
C LEU A 48 15.00 5.66 -22.36
N GLU A 49 16.18 5.96 -22.86
CA GLU A 49 17.48 5.58 -22.31
C GLU A 49 17.79 6.21 -20.94
N TYR A 50 17.09 7.28 -20.59
CA TYR A 50 17.24 7.95 -19.29
C TYR A 50 16.30 7.42 -18.21
N ILE A 51 15.41 6.47 -18.56
CA ILE A 51 14.42 5.88 -17.66
C ILE A 51 14.78 4.40 -17.51
N ASP A 52 14.67 3.87 -16.30
CA ASP A 52 14.86 2.43 -16.03
C ASP A 52 13.58 1.76 -15.52
N LYS A 53 12.63 2.54 -15.05
CA LYS A 53 11.36 2.05 -14.50
C LYS A 53 10.22 3.03 -14.73
N VAL A 54 9.06 2.48 -15.02
CA VAL A 54 7.79 3.24 -15.11
C VAL A 54 6.80 2.70 -14.08
N VAL A 55 6.19 3.58 -13.33
CA VAL A 55 5.17 3.24 -12.33
C VAL A 55 3.87 3.93 -12.70
N ASN A 56 2.85 3.13 -12.96
CA ASN A 56 1.51 3.66 -13.18
C ASN A 56 0.76 3.73 -11.84
N VAL A 57 0.31 4.93 -11.46
CA VAL A 57 -0.40 5.21 -10.21
C VAL A 57 -1.82 5.64 -10.54
N ASP A 58 -2.67 4.66 -10.79
CA ASP A 58 -4.08 4.87 -11.13
C ASP A 58 -5.01 4.94 -9.91
N GLN A 59 -6.26 5.34 -10.12
CA GLN A 59 -7.30 5.43 -9.09
C GLN A 59 -8.08 4.12 -8.87
N SER A 60 -7.63 3.01 -9.45
CA SER A 60 -8.29 1.72 -9.24
C SER A 60 -8.19 1.29 -7.76
N PRO A 61 -9.19 0.56 -7.24
CA PRO A 61 -9.17 0.10 -5.86
C PRO A 61 -7.91 -0.74 -5.54
N LEU A 62 -7.41 -0.65 -4.30
CA LEU A 62 -6.27 -1.46 -3.82
C LEU A 62 -6.57 -2.96 -3.79
N GLY A 63 -7.83 -3.32 -3.84
CA GLY A 63 -8.30 -4.70 -3.87
C GLY A 63 -9.82 -4.76 -3.87
N ARG A 64 -10.36 -5.90 -4.30
CA ARG A 64 -11.82 -6.10 -4.46
C ARG A 64 -12.49 -6.66 -3.20
N THR A 65 -11.73 -6.95 -2.15
CA THR A 65 -12.26 -7.57 -0.94
C THR A 65 -12.10 -6.68 0.28
N PRO A 66 -12.99 -6.76 1.29
CA PRO A 66 -12.85 -6.04 2.56
C PRO A 66 -11.58 -6.42 3.36
N ARG A 67 -10.87 -7.47 2.95
CA ARG A 67 -9.62 -7.93 3.58
C ARG A 67 -8.41 -7.15 3.09
N SER A 68 -8.49 -6.53 1.91
CA SER A 68 -7.46 -5.62 1.42
C SER A 68 -7.54 -4.30 2.19
N ASN A 69 -6.40 -3.81 2.66
CA ASN A 69 -6.29 -2.57 3.43
C ASN A 69 -4.91 -1.93 3.21
N PRO A 70 -4.70 -0.67 3.61
CA PRO A 70 -3.42 0.01 3.46
C PRO A 70 -2.23 -0.76 4.02
N ALA A 71 -2.36 -1.35 5.21
CA ALA A 71 -1.27 -2.09 5.84
C ALA A 71 -0.86 -3.35 5.06
N THR A 72 -1.82 -4.08 4.46
CA THR A 72 -1.52 -5.25 3.64
C THR A 72 -0.94 -4.87 2.28
N TYR A 73 -1.46 -3.81 1.66
CA TYR A 73 -1.01 -3.37 0.35
C TYR A 73 0.44 -2.85 0.37
N THR A 74 0.79 -2.04 1.36
CA THR A 74 2.16 -1.51 1.54
C THR A 74 3.15 -2.53 2.08
N GLY A 75 2.66 -3.71 2.48
CA GLY A 75 3.49 -4.77 3.08
C GLY A 75 3.90 -4.50 4.53
N VAL A 76 3.52 -3.36 5.14
CA VAL A 76 3.85 -3.05 6.53
C VAL A 76 3.21 -4.04 7.52
N PHE A 77 2.08 -4.64 7.14
CA PHE A 77 1.43 -5.66 7.96
C PHE A 77 2.29 -6.90 8.20
N SER A 78 3.17 -7.25 7.26
CA SER A 78 4.12 -8.35 7.45
C SER A 78 5.15 -8.03 8.52
N ASP A 79 5.65 -6.79 8.57
CA ASP A 79 6.59 -6.34 9.60
C ASP A 79 5.91 -6.27 10.97
N ILE A 80 4.67 -5.78 11.03
CA ILE A 80 3.86 -5.76 12.26
C ILE A 80 3.65 -7.19 12.79
N ARG A 81 3.29 -8.15 11.93
CA ARG A 81 3.16 -9.57 12.34
C ARG A 81 4.48 -10.13 12.87
N SER A 82 5.58 -9.82 12.21
CA SER A 82 6.92 -10.25 12.65
C SER A 82 7.26 -9.67 14.02
N LEU A 83 6.92 -8.42 14.28
CA LEU A 83 7.08 -7.82 15.60
C LEU A 83 6.28 -8.58 16.67
N PHE A 84 4.99 -8.86 16.41
CA PHE A 84 4.12 -9.55 17.36
C PHE A 84 4.56 -10.99 17.64
N VAL A 85 5.02 -11.73 16.65
CA VAL A 85 5.56 -13.09 16.80
C VAL A 85 6.81 -13.11 17.70
N ASN A 86 7.59 -12.04 17.66
CA ASN A 86 8.82 -11.95 18.45
C ASN A 86 8.62 -11.50 19.90
N LEU A 87 7.40 -11.14 20.29
CA LEU A 87 7.09 -10.81 21.68
C LEU A 87 7.24 -12.03 22.59
N PRO A 88 7.72 -11.85 23.84
CA PRO A 88 7.91 -12.94 24.78
C PRO A 88 6.68 -13.83 24.95
N GLU A 89 5.51 -13.22 25.09
CA GLU A 89 4.24 -13.94 25.26
C GLU A 89 3.88 -14.80 24.05
N ALA A 90 4.09 -14.31 22.82
CA ALA A 90 3.86 -15.06 21.61
C ALA A 90 4.82 -16.25 21.49
N LYS A 91 6.09 -16.06 21.88
CA LYS A 91 7.12 -17.13 21.90
C LYS A 91 6.80 -18.21 22.92
N ILE A 92 6.41 -17.84 24.14
CA ILE A 92 6.01 -18.79 25.20
C ILE A 92 4.84 -19.67 24.72
N ARG A 93 3.87 -19.07 24.02
CA ARG A 93 2.71 -19.78 23.46
C ARG A 93 2.99 -20.52 22.14
N GLY A 94 4.21 -20.44 21.61
CA GLY A 94 4.60 -21.07 20.34
C GLY A 94 3.87 -20.50 19.11
N TYR A 95 3.45 -19.23 19.14
CA TYR A 95 2.69 -18.63 18.06
C TYR A 95 3.57 -18.34 16.85
N LYS A 96 3.07 -18.75 15.67
CA LYS A 96 3.71 -18.53 14.37
C LYS A 96 3.10 -17.31 13.66
N PRO A 97 3.73 -16.75 12.61
CA PRO A 97 3.21 -15.58 11.87
C PRO A 97 1.77 -15.72 11.36
N GLY A 98 1.33 -16.95 11.03
CA GLY A 98 -0.04 -17.23 10.62
C GLY A 98 -1.07 -16.91 11.70
N ARG A 99 -0.72 -17.03 13.00
CA ARG A 99 -1.61 -16.70 14.12
C ARG A 99 -2.03 -15.22 14.12
N PHE A 100 -1.15 -14.35 13.66
CA PHE A 100 -1.37 -12.92 13.56
C PHE A 100 -1.88 -12.49 12.18
N SER A 101 -2.43 -13.42 11.38
CA SER A 101 -3.04 -13.14 10.08
C SER A 101 -4.55 -13.31 10.14
N PHE A 102 -5.30 -12.29 9.77
CA PHE A 102 -6.76 -12.38 9.61
C PHE A 102 -7.20 -13.06 8.29
N ASN A 103 -6.25 -13.49 7.46
CA ASN A 103 -6.52 -14.18 6.19
C ASN A 103 -6.37 -15.71 6.30
N VAL A 104 -5.74 -16.20 7.36
CA VAL A 104 -5.39 -17.62 7.52
C VAL A 104 -6.22 -18.25 8.62
N LYS A 105 -6.68 -19.49 8.39
CA LYS A 105 -7.36 -20.31 9.41
C LYS A 105 -6.45 -20.47 10.64
N GLY A 106 -7.01 -20.33 11.84
CA GLY A 106 -6.27 -20.36 13.10
C GLY A 106 -5.76 -19.01 13.60
N GLY A 107 -5.64 -17.99 12.75
CA GLY A 107 -5.38 -16.58 13.15
C GLY A 107 -6.65 -15.73 13.16
N ARG A 108 -7.52 -15.95 12.18
CA ARG A 108 -8.80 -15.23 12.09
C ARG A 108 -9.84 -15.81 13.05
N CYS A 109 -10.70 -14.95 13.55
CA CYS A 109 -11.97 -15.36 14.15
C CYS A 109 -12.89 -15.88 13.03
N GLU A 110 -13.48 -17.05 13.22
CA GLU A 110 -14.44 -17.65 12.28
C GLU A 110 -15.90 -17.27 12.62
N THR A 111 -16.12 -16.77 13.83
CA THR A 111 -17.43 -16.36 14.35
C THR A 111 -17.40 -14.90 14.74
N CYS A 112 -18.22 -14.05 14.09
CA CYS A 112 -18.29 -12.61 14.39
C CYS A 112 -18.73 -12.30 15.84
N GLU A 113 -19.43 -13.22 16.48
CA GLU A 113 -19.89 -13.09 17.87
C GLU A 113 -18.74 -13.14 18.88
N GLU A 114 -17.70 -13.93 18.63
CA GLU A 114 -16.55 -14.00 19.54
C GLU A 114 -15.60 -12.79 19.46
N CYS A 115 -15.36 -12.26 18.26
CA CYS A 115 -14.36 -11.23 18.06
C CYS A 115 -14.93 -9.80 17.98
N HIS A 116 -16.25 -9.64 18.01
CA HIS A 116 -16.94 -8.35 17.87
C HIS A 116 -16.37 -7.47 16.73
N GLY A 117 -16.09 -8.09 15.58
CA GLY A 117 -15.54 -7.43 14.41
C GLY A 117 -14.01 -7.22 14.41
N LYS A 118 -13.28 -7.65 15.44
CA LYS A 118 -11.81 -7.49 15.55
C LYS A 118 -11.01 -8.40 14.63
N ARG A 119 -11.67 -9.30 13.90
CA ARG A 119 -11.06 -10.22 12.90
C ARG A 119 -10.13 -11.29 13.46
N TYR A 120 -9.83 -11.32 14.75
CA TYR A 120 -8.92 -12.24 15.44
C TYR A 120 -9.62 -12.97 16.56
N ASN A 121 -9.18 -14.19 16.86
CA ASN A 121 -9.63 -14.90 18.03
C ASN A 121 -9.09 -14.27 19.32
N ARG A 122 -9.79 -14.54 20.45
CA ARG A 122 -9.53 -13.93 21.75
C ARG A 122 -8.07 -14.13 22.21
N GLU A 123 -7.53 -15.33 22.09
CA GLU A 123 -6.18 -15.65 22.52
C GLU A 123 -5.10 -14.87 21.75
N THR A 124 -5.30 -14.60 20.45
CA THR A 124 -4.40 -13.77 19.66
C THR A 124 -4.42 -12.33 20.12
N LEU A 125 -5.57 -11.83 20.59
CA LEU A 125 -5.75 -10.46 21.07
C LEU A 125 -5.13 -10.23 22.47
N GLU A 126 -4.81 -11.29 23.20
CA GLU A 126 -4.11 -11.21 24.49
C GLU A 126 -2.66 -10.78 24.32
N VAL A 127 -2.00 -11.16 23.21
CA VAL A 127 -0.63 -10.73 22.91
C VAL A 127 -0.60 -9.23 22.63
N ARG A 128 0.18 -8.48 23.40
CA ARG A 128 0.19 -7.02 23.34
C ARG A 128 1.60 -6.46 23.18
N TYR A 129 1.73 -5.47 22.29
CA TYR A 129 2.90 -4.62 22.16
C TYR A 129 2.54 -3.21 22.64
N LYS A 130 3.32 -2.66 23.59
CA LYS A 130 3.00 -1.38 24.26
C LYS A 130 1.51 -1.28 24.70
N GLY A 131 0.96 -2.38 25.23
CA GLY A 131 -0.43 -2.45 25.71
C GLY A 131 -1.50 -2.60 24.63
N LYS A 132 -1.16 -2.63 23.34
CA LYS A 132 -2.09 -2.76 22.21
C LYS A 132 -2.02 -4.14 21.57
N SER A 133 -3.17 -4.73 21.29
CA SER A 133 -3.28 -5.95 20.48
C SER A 133 -3.07 -5.65 18.99
N ILE A 134 -2.89 -6.68 18.19
CA ILE A 134 -2.74 -6.50 16.73
C ILE A 134 -4.00 -5.89 16.08
N ALA A 135 -5.19 -6.15 16.63
CA ALA A 135 -6.44 -5.52 16.18
C ALA A 135 -6.47 -4.03 16.51
N ASP A 136 -6.05 -3.66 17.73
CA ASP A 136 -5.96 -2.25 18.13
C ASP A 136 -4.98 -1.48 17.24
N VAL A 137 -3.87 -2.11 16.86
CA VAL A 137 -2.88 -1.54 15.91
C VAL A 137 -3.49 -1.30 14.53
N LEU A 138 -4.26 -2.26 14.00
CA LEU A 138 -4.95 -2.08 12.72
C LEU A 138 -6.04 -1.01 12.76
N ASP A 139 -6.59 -0.72 13.93
CA ASP A 139 -7.60 0.34 14.14
C ASP A 139 -6.99 1.73 14.33
N MET A 140 -5.68 1.83 14.52
CA MET A 140 -4.97 3.12 14.60
C MET A 140 -5.03 3.85 13.27
N THR A 141 -5.18 5.19 13.33
CA THR A 141 -4.87 6.05 12.19
C THR A 141 -3.38 6.00 11.87
N ILE A 142 -3.02 6.37 10.65
CA ILE A 142 -1.60 6.43 10.23
C ILE A 142 -0.81 7.38 11.15
N ASN A 143 -1.39 8.53 11.54
CA ASN A 143 -0.75 9.46 12.48
C ASN A 143 -0.45 8.79 13.83
N GLN A 144 -1.43 8.12 14.42
CA GLN A 144 -1.25 7.39 15.67
C GLN A 144 -0.23 6.25 15.55
N ALA A 145 -0.21 5.57 14.41
CA ALA A 145 0.73 4.48 14.17
C ALA A 145 2.17 4.98 14.00
N VAL A 146 2.39 6.17 13.42
CA VAL A 146 3.72 6.80 13.33
C VAL A 146 4.29 7.04 14.73
N GLU A 147 3.52 7.62 15.63
CA GLU A 147 3.93 7.84 17.03
C GLU A 147 4.15 6.51 17.77
N PHE A 148 3.24 5.55 17.59
CA PHE A 148 3.30 4.26 18.27
C PHE A 148 4.53 3.43 17.89
N PHE A 149 4.93 3.46 16.60
CA PHE A 149 6.07 2.71 16.06
C PHE A 149 7.34 3.54 15.90
N GLU A 150 7.49 4.69 16.58
CA GLU A 150 8.66 5.58 16.51
C GLU A 150 10.01 4.85 16.67
N ASN A 151 10.05 3.80 17.52
CA ASN A 151 11.25 3.02 17.81
C ASN A 151 11.36 1.72 16.99
N VAL A 152 10.58 1.57 15.92
CA VAL A 152 10.59 0.40 15.01
C VAL A 152 10.84 0.88 13.58
N PRO A 153 12.11 1.07 13.17
CA PRO A 153 12.47 1.76 11.92
C PRO A 153 11.84 1.16 10.65
N ASP A 154 11.77 -0.17 10.55
CA ASP A 154 11.23 -0.86 9.37
C ASP A 154 9.73 -0.60 9.18
N ILE A 155 8.97 -0.57 10.28
CA ILE A 155 7.55 -0.25 10.27
C ILE A 155 7.37 1.25 10.04
N LEU A 156 8.09 2.08 10.83
CA LEU A 156 7.99 3.54 10.78
C LEU A 156 8.24 4.09 9.37
N ARG A 157 9.27 3.63 8.68
CA ARG A 157 9.61 4.06 7.32
C ARG A 157 8.43 3.91 6.36
N LYS A 158 7.74 2.76 6.38
CA LYS A 158 6.60 2.49 5.49
C LYS A 158 5.36 3.30 5.87
N ILE A 159 5.08 3.44 7.17
CA ILE A 159 3.91 4.20 7.65
C ILE A 159 4.11 5.70 7.39
N LYS A 160 5.33 6.20 7.59
CA LYS A 160 5.64 7.60 7.36
C LYS A 160 5.45 8.00 5.89
N THR A 161 5.79 7.13 4.94
CA THR A 161 5.52 7.39 3.52
C THR A 161 4.01 7.54 3.23
N ILE A 162 3.15 6.79 3.94
CA ILE A 162 1.69 6.95 3.82
C ILE A 162 1.24 8.28 4.44
N GLN A 163 1.85 8.69 5.53
CA GLN A 163 1.59 10.00 6.16
C GLN A 163 2.02 11.14 5.23
N ASP A 164 3.21 11.04 4.63
CA ASP A 164 3.80 12.07 3.76
C ASP A 164 2.97 12.34 2.50
N VAL A 165 2.24 11.34 1.99
CA VAL A 165 1.28 11.54 0.89
C VAL A 165 -0.08 12.10 1.36
N GLY A 166 -0.17 12.58 2.61
CA GLY A 166 -1.37 13.22 3.17
C GLY A 166 -2.48 12.26 3.59
N LEU A 167 -2.16 11.01 3.93
CA LEU A 167 -3.12 9.99 4.38
C LEU A 167 -3.02 9.68 5.88
N GLY A 168 -2.58 10.66 6.69
CA GLY A 168 -2.44 10.49 8.13
C GLY A 168 -3.72 10.13 8.89
N TYR A 169 -4.87 10.45 8.32
CA TYR A 169 -6.19 10.25 8.93
C TYR A 169 -6.81 8.87 8.68
N ILE A 170 -6.39 8.12 7.66
CA ILE A 170 -6.94 6.78 7.39
C ILE A 170 -6.40 5.77 8.41
N LYS A 171 -7.16 4.68 8.66
CA LYS A 171 -6.72 3.61 9.54
C LYS A 171 -5.83 2.61 8.79
N LEU A 172 -4.85 2.03 9.48
CA LEU A 172 -3.98 0.97 8.94
C LEU A 172 -4.79 -0.20 8.36
N GLY A 173 -5.79 -0.65 9.09
CA GLY A 173 -6.67 -1.76 8.72
C GLY A 173 -7.96 -1.35 8.00
N GLN A 174 -8.08 -0.11 7.52
CA GLN A 174 -9.27 0.36 6.82
C GLN A 174 -9.53 -0.48 5.56
N PRO A 175 -10.75 -1.05 5.39
CA PRO A 175 -11.05 -1.84 4.18
C PRO A 175 -10.84 -1.01 2.90
N SER A 176 -10.18 -1.59 1.91
CA SER A 176 -9.91 -0.89 0.64
C SER A 176 -11.18 -0.46 -0.10
N THR A 177 -12.29 -1.15 0.15
CA THR A 177 -13.62 -0.82 -0.42
C THR A 177 -14.22 0.48 0.14
N THR A 178 -13.69 1.00 1.24
CA THR A 178 -14.12 2.28 1.86
C THR A 178 -13.22 3.44 1.50
N LEU A 179 -12.13 3.19 0.76
CA LEU A 179 -11.22 4.22 0.28
C LEU A 179 -11.75 4.82 -1.03
N SER A 180 -11.64 6.13 -1.14
CA SER A 180 -11.87 6.83 -2.41
C SER A 180 -10.80 6.47 -3.45
N GLY A 181 -11.07 6.75 -4.73
CA GLY A 181 -10.07 6.55 -5.79
C GLY A 181 -8.78 7.31 -5.53
N GLY A 182 -8.87 8.56 -5.06
CA GLY A 182 -7.70 9.38 -4.74
C GLY A 182 -6.91 8.86 -3.52
N GLU A 183 -7.56 8.31 -2.51
CA GLU A 183 -6.90 7.65 -1.38
C GLU A 183 -6.18 6.37 -1.83
N SER A 184 -6.85 5.55 -2.65
CA SER A 184 -6.26 4.35 -3.24
C SER A 184 -5.02 4.68 -4.06
N GLN A 185 -5.09 5.72 -4.90
CA GLN A 185 -3.97 6.21 -5.68
C GLN A 185 -2.79 6.64 -4.81
N ARG A 186 -3.04 7.41 -3.74
CA ARG A 186 -1.99 7.85 -2.82
C ARG A 186 -1.36 6.70 -2.04
N VAL A 187 -2.12 5.67 -1.64
CA VAL A 187 -1.55 4.46 -1.01
C VAL A 187 -0.62 3.72 -1.99
N LYS A 188 -1.00 3.61 -3.28
CA LYS A 188 -0.14 3.04 -4.32
C LYS A 188 1.15 3.85 -4.46
N LEU A 189 1.04 5.17 -4.55
CA LEU A 189 2.19 6.07 -4.62
C LEU A 189 3.11 5.89 -3.40
N ALA A 190 2.57 5.91 -2.18
CA ALA A 190 3.33 5.69 -0.95
C ALA A 190 4.08 4.35 -0.96
N THR A 191 3.44 3.29 -1.49
CA THR A 191 4.07 1.98 -1.61
C THR A 191 5.29 2.01 -2.53
N GLU A 192 5.20 2.69 -3.67
CA GLU A 192 6.34 2.83 -4.59
C GLU A 192 7.43 3.73 -4.01
N LEU A 193 7.07 4.86 -3.38
CA LEU A 193 8.03 5.77 -2.74
C LEU A 193 8.75 5.13 -1.54
N SER A 194 8.16 4.13 -0.89
CA SER A 194 8.81 3.39 0.20
C SER A 194 9.91 2.43 -0.28
N LYS A 195 9.95 2.11 -1.58
CA LYS A 195 10.99 1.26 -2.19
C LYS A 195 12.27 2.06 -2.43
N ARG A 196 13.36 1.33 -2.63
CA ARG A 196 14.64 1.98 -3.02
C ARG A 196 14.48 2.63 -4.39
N ASP A 197 14.76 3.91 -4.47
CA ASP A 197 14.75 4.66 -5.72
C ASP A 197 16.07 4.48 -6.48
N THR A 198 15.98 4.39 -7.81
CA THR A 198 17.12 4.37 -8.72
C THR A 198 17.45 5.75 -9.29
N GLY A 199 16.59 6.75 -9.01
CA GLY A 199 16.70 8.11 -9.56
C GLY A 199 16.24 8.24 -11.02
N LYS A 200 15.82 7.12 -11.66
CA LYS A 200 15.39 7.08 -13.07
C LYS A 200 13.98 6.52 -13.25
N THR A 201 13.15 6.61 -12.20
CA THR A 201 11.78 6.11 -12.23
C THR A 201 10.83 7.21 -12.71
N LEU A 202 10.03 6.89 -13.72
CA LEU A 202 8.93 7.76 -14.18
C LEU A 202 7.61 7.31 -13.53
N TYR A 203 6.95 8.22 -12.83
CA TYR A 203 5.62 8.01 -12.25
C TYR A 203 4.57 8.65 -13.18
N ILE A 204 3.51 7.89 -13.51
CA ILE A 204 2.40 8.31 -14.38
C ILE A 204 1.06 8.17 -13.65
#